data_264a4aafc77c6c0d7d11658749d035ff
#
_entry.id   264a4aafc77c6c0d7d11658749d035ff
#
_cell.length_a   1.000
_cell.length_b   1.000
_cell.length_c   1.000
_cell.angle_alpha   90.00
_cell.angle_beta   90.00
_cell.angle_gamma   90.00
#
_symmetry.space_group_name_H-M   'P 1'
#
loop_
_entity.id
_entity.type
_entity.pdbx_description
1 polymer ?
#
loop_
_entity_poly.entity_id
_entity_poly.type
_entity_poly.pdbx_seq_one_letter_code
_entity_poly.pdbx_strand_id
1 'polypeptide(L)'
;MFNTPLFREDSDHSEALWHLPAVVLAHGTQDDPVFFYGNAKALELFELTPRQLITMASRKSAEPMHRDERARFMARVSKLGRVDDYAGIRITSSGRRFRMEQARVWNLVDDDGQHHGQAATFDHWIWLDKSASGD
;
A
#
# COMPACT_ATOMS: atom_id res chain seq x y z
N MET A 1 -2.15 12.96 12.81
CA MET A 1 -2.57 13.18 11.43
C MET A 1 -1.62 12.51 10.46
N PHE A 2 -2.15 11.72 9.57
CA PHE A 2 -1.35 10.94 8.64
C PHE A 2 -1.30 11.62 7.30
N ASN A 3 -0.65 12.74 7.23
CA ASN A 3 -0.57 13.39 5.95
C ASN A 3 0.89 13.65 5.61
N THR A 4 1.17 14.79 5.22
CA THR A 4 2.42 15.19 4.64
C THR A 4 3.71 14.76 5.33
N PRO A 5 3.85 14.62 6.65
CA PRO A 5 5.19 14.38 7.22
C PRO A 5 5.90 13.17 6.66
N LEU A 6 5.17 12.12 6.28
CA LEU A 6 5.81 10.90 5.77
C LEU A 6 6.43 11.10 4.39
N PHE A 7 5.99 12.10 3.64
CA PHE A 7 6.42 12.26 2.25
C PHE A 7 7.01 13.62 1.96
N ARG A 8 7.42 14.33 2.99
CA ARG A 8 8.12 15.59 2.79
C ARG A 8 9.50 15.34 2.24
N GLU A 9 9.97 16.29 1.49
CA GLU A 9 11.32 16.24 0.98
C GLU A 9 12.30 16.69 2.06
N ASP A 10 12.50 15.80 2.96
CA ASP A 10 13.44 15.97 4.07
C ASP A 10 14.28 14.70 4.07
N SER A 11 15.57 14.83 3.84
CA SER A 11 16.42 13.67 3.65
C SER A 11 16.41 12.75 4.86
N ASP A 12 16.31 13.29 6.08
CA ASP A 12 16.26 12.47 7.28
C ASP A 12 14.97 11.64 7.33
N HIS A 13 13.85 12.28 7.02
CA HIS A 13 12.56 11.59 6.98
C HIS A 13 12.51 10.56 5.86
N SER A 14 13.06 10.91 4.70
CA SER A 14 13.07 10.00 3.56
C SER A 14 13.86 8.74 3.86
N GLU A 15 15.03 8.90 4.49
CA GLU A 15 15.84 7.75 4.84
C GLU A 15 15.19 6.92 5.92
N ALA A 16 14.64 7.54 6.93
CA ALA A 16 13.96 6.83 8.00
C ALA A 16 12.78 6.02 7.44
N LEU A 17 12.00 6.63 6.56
CA LEU A 17 10.86 5.96 5.94
C LEU A 17 11.29 4.77 5.09
N TRP A 18 12.36 4.96 4.31
CA TRP A 18 12.86 3.90 3.44
C TRP A 18 13.28 2.67 4.23
N HIS A 19 13.89 2.88 5.39
CA HIS A 19 14.45 1.79 6.20
C HIS A 19 13.51 1.30 7.30
N LEU A 20 12.27 1.78 7.36
CA LEU A 20 11.33 1.29 8.36
C LEU A 20 11.16 -0.23 8.23
N PRO A 21 11.05 -0.95 9.36
CA PRO A 21 10.79 -2.39 9.32
C PRO A 21 9.33 -2.72 8.93
N ALA A 22 8.53 -1.72 8.68
CA ALA A 22 7.15 -1.88 8.23
C ALA A 22 7.05 -1.55 6.75
N VAL A 23 6.03 -2.11 6.09
CA VAL A 23 5.72 -1.80 4.71
C VAL A 23 5.06 -0.43 4.63
N VAL A 24 5.48 0.40 3.69
CA VAL A 24 4.83 1.67 3.38
C VAL A 24 4.64 1.74 1.87
N LEU A 25 3.40 1.97 1.45
CA LEU A 25 3.02 2.07 0.04
C LEU A 25 2.15 3.30 -0.17
N ALA A 26 2.21 3.89 -1.34
CA ALA A 26 1.31 5.00 -1.68
C ALA A 26 1.01 4.96 -3.17
N HIS A 27 -0.25 5.29 -3.51
CA HIS A 27 -0.66 5.44 -4.90
C HIS A 27 -1.30 6.80 -5.12
N GLY A 28 -1.36 7.22 -6.39
CA GLY A 28 -1.84 8.54 -6.74
C GLY A 28 -3.35 8.60 -6.95
N THR A 29 -3.79 9.66 -7.62
CA THR A 29 -5.20 9.96 -7.82
C THR A 29 -5.65 9.74 -9.26
N GLN A 30 -4.87 9.03 -10.06
CA GLN A 30 -5.28 8.70 -11.43
C GLN A 30 -6.58 7.89 -11.40
N ASP A 31 -7.32 7.89 -12.51
CA ASP A 31 -8.53 7.06 -12.63
C ASP A 31 -8.22 5.59 -12.32
N ASP A 32 -7.07 5.11 -12.78
CA ASP A 32 -6.56 3.79 -12.41
C ASP A 32 -5.29 4.06 -11.62
N PRO A 33 -5.38 4.19 -10.28
CA PRO A 33 -4.25 4.66 -9.48
C PRO A 33 -3.00 3.81 -9.65
N VAL A 34 -1.87 4.49 -9.76
CA VAL A 34 -0.56 3.86 -9.90
C VAL A 34 0.25 4.14 -8.65
N PHE A 35 1.02 3.17 -8.18
CA PHE A 35 1.91 3.40 -7.05
C PHE A 35 2.94 4.45 -7.42
N PHE A 36 3.21 5.36 -6.49
CA PHE A 36 4.32 6.31 -6.68
C PHE A 36 5.38 6.16 -5.60
N TYR A 37 5.14 5.35 -4.58
CA TYR A 37 6.12 5.11 -3.52
C TYR A 37 5.93 3.74 -2.91
N GLY A 38 7.04 3.10 -2.61
CA GLY A 38 7.11 1.93 -1.76
C GLY A 38 8.49 1.93 -1.12
N ASN A 39 8.54 1.71 0.20
CA ASN A 39 9.83 1.68 0.87
C ASN A 39 10.52 0.33 0.65
N ALA A 40 11.73 0.18 1.21
CA ALA A 40 12.52 -1.03 0.96
C ALA A 40 11.77 -2.28 1.38
N LYS A 41 11.07 -2.24 2.51
CA LYS A 41 10.31 -3.40 2.98
C LYS A 41 9.16 -3.74 2.03
N ALA A 42 8.52 -2.72 1.45
CA ALA A 42 7.44 -2.94 0.48
C ALA A 42 7.98 -3.63 -0.78
N LEU A 43 9.10 -3.16 -1.28
CA LEU A 43 9.71 -3.76 -2.47
C LEU A 43 10.10 -5.21 -2.22
N GLU A 44 10.65 -5.46 -1.06
CA GLU A 44 11.05 -6.82 -0.69
C GLU A 44 9.83 -7.74 -0.61
N LEU A 45 8.77 -7.31 0.09
CA LEU A 45 7.59 -8.14 0.29
C LEU A 45 6.87 -8.42 -1.02
N PHE A 46 6.67 -7.40 -1.85
CA PHE A 46 5.96 -7.56 -3.12
C PHE A 46 6.86 -8.08 -4.24
N GLU A 47 8.17 -8.20 -3.97
CA GLU A 47 9.13 -8.74 -4.95
C GLU A 47 9.21 -7.86 -6.19
N LEU A 48 9.31 -6.55 -5.98
CA LEU A 48 9.33 -5.57 -7.06
C LEU A 48 10.58 -4.71 -6.98
N THR A 49 11.09 -4.33 -8.14
CA THR A 49 12.08 -3.25 -8.20
C THR A 49 11.36 -1.92 -8.08
N PRO A 50 12.08 -0.84 -7.72
CA PRO A 50 11.43 0.48 -7.68
C PRO A 50 10.76 0.86 -8.99
N ARG A 51 11.42 0.57 -10.13
CA ARG A 51 10.84 0.89 -11.43
C ARG A 51 9.57 0.12 -11.69
N GLN A 52 9.53 -1.15 -11.32
CA GLN A 52 8.33 -1.96 -11.50
C GLN A 52 7.18 -1.41 -10.67
N LEU A 53 7.46 -1.01 -9.45
CA LEU A 53 6.43 -0.52 -8.56
C LEU A 53 5.77 0.75 -9.12
N ILE A 54 6.58 1.72 -9.52
CA ILE A 54 6.04 3.03 -9.92
C ILE A 54 5.34 3.01 -11.27
N THR A 55 5.38 1.88 -11.96
CA THR A 55 4.64 1.72 -13.22
C THR A 55 3.46 0.76 -13.08
N MET A 56 3.19 0.28 -11.87
CA MET A 56 2.16 -0.73 -11.65
C MET A 56 0.88 -0.08 -11.14
N ALA A 57 -0.25 -0.43 -11.77
CA ALA A 57 -1.54 -0.05 -11.23
C ALA A 57 -1.73 -0.72 -9.87
N SER A 58 -2.18 0.06 -8.87
CA SER A 58 -2.25 -0.46 -7.50
C SER A 58 -3.23 -1.62 -7.36
N ARG A 59 -4.27 -1.68 -8.23
CA ARG A 59 -5.22 -2.79 -8.19
C ARG A 59 -4.56 -4.14 -8.48
N LYS A 60 -3.43 -4.13 -9.18
CA LYS A 60 -2.74 -5.37 -9.52
C LYS A 60 -2.01 -6.00 -8.34
N SER A 61 -1.96 -5.33 -7.21
CA SER A 61 -1.44 -5.94 -5.98
C SER A 61 -2.43 -6.92 -5.37
N ALA A 62 -3.65 -7.02 -5.91
CA ALA A 62 -4.65 -7.97 -5.47
C ALA A 62 -5.11 -8.80 -6.65
N GLU A 63 -5.46 -10.07 -6.40
CA GLU A 63 -6.01 -10.93 -7.42
C GLU A 63 -7.40 -10.44 -7.85
N PRO A 64 -7.84 -10.78 -9.08
CA PRO A 64 -9.14 -10.28 -9.57
C PRO A 64 -10.31 -10.52 -8.61
N MET A 65 -10.31 -11.67 -7.94
CA MET A 65 -11.41 -11.99 -7.00
C MET A 65 -11.45 -11.07 -5.79
N HIS A 66 -10.36 -10.36 -5.50
CA HIS A 66 -10.29 -9.47 -4.34
C HIS A 66 -10.33 -7.99 -4.74
N ARG A 67 -10.41 -7.68 -6.03
CA ARG A 67 -10.32 -6.29 -6.49
C ARG A 67 -11.56 -5.48 -6.15
N ASP A 68 -12.73 -6.11 -6.19
CA ASP A 68 -13.97 -5.39 -5.83
C ASP A 68 -13.98 -5.03 -4.35
N GLU A 69 -13.56 -5.95 -3.50
CA GLU A 69 -13.46 -5.67 -2.08
C GLU A 69 -12.47 -4.54 -1.83
N ARG A 70 -11.33 -4.61 -2.50
CA ARG A 70 -10.30 -3.57 -2.37
C ARG A 70 -10.84 -2.22 -2.83
N ALA A 71 -11.56 -2.18 -3.94
CA ALA A 71 -12.11 -0.93 -4.46
C ALA A 71 -13.11 -0.32 -3.49
N ARG A 72 -13.97 -1.14 -2.90
CA ARG A 72 -14.94 -0.67 -1.91
C ARG A 72 -14.23 -0.13 -0.67
N PHE A 73 -13.16 -0.80 -0.25
CA PHE A 73 -12.39 -0.34 0.89
C PHE A 73 -11.73 1.01 0.60
N MET A 74 -11.12 1.16 -0.58
CA MET A 74 -10.46 2.41 -0.96
C MET A 74 -11.46 3.56 -1.01
N ALA A 75 -12.69 3.28 -1.45
CA ALA A 75 -13.75 4.29 -1.45
C ALA A 75 -14.09 4.71 -0.03
N ARG A 76 -14.11 3.78 0.91
CA ARG A 76 -14.33 4.10 2.32
C ARG A 76 -13.23 5.00 2.86
N VAL A 77 -11.98 4.69 2.54
CA VAL A 77 -10.86 5.52 2.97
C VAL A 77 -11.00 6.93 2.41
N SER A 78 -11.37 7.05 1.13
CA SER A 78 -11.56 8.36 0.52
C SER A 78 -12.61 9.18 1.28
N LYS A 79 -13.68 8.53 1.71
CA LYS A 79 -14.77 9.21 2.39
C LYS A 79 -14.44 9.54 3.84
N LEU A 80 -13.81 8.61 4.55
CA LEU A 80 -13.59 8.75 5.99
C LEU A 80 -12.27 9.45 6.33
N GLY A 81 -11.36 9.52 5.39
CA GLY A 81 -10.03 10.10 5.60
C GLY A 81 -8.99 9.08 5.97
N ARG A 82 -9.34 8.12 6.81
CA ARG A 82 -8.43 7.03 7.16
C ARG A 82 -9.22 5.87 7.73
N VAL A 83 -8.62 4.69 7.63
CA VAL A 83 -9.14 3.48 8.28
C VAL A 83 -7.96 2.78 8.94
N ASP A 84 -8.13 2.42 10.21
CA ASP A 84 -7.13 1.65 10.95
C ASP A 84 -7.59 0.19 11.00
N ASP A 85 -6.63 -0.69 11.27
CA ASP A 85 -6.94 -2.09 11.56
C ASP A 85 -7.59 -2.81 10.36
N TYR A 86 -7.11 -2.51 9.17
CA TYR A 86 -7.61 -3.14 7.95
C TYR A 86 -6.86 -4.44 7.68
N ALA A 87 -7.58 -5.45 7.18
CA ALA A 87 -6.98 -6.69 6.70
C ALA A 87 -7.43 -6.94 5.28
N GLY A 88 -6.52 -7.45 4.46
CA GLY A 88 -6.84 -7.74 3.08
C GLY A 88 -5.82 -8.67 2.46
N ILE A 89 -6.22 -9.34 1.39
CA ILE A 89 -5.35 -10.30 0.71
C ILE A 89 -4.69 -9.62 -0.47
N ARG A 90 -3.39 -9.83 -0.59
CA ARG A 90 -2.57 -9.26 -1.68
C ARG A 90 -1.70 -10.35 -2.28
N ILE A 91 -1.12 -10.07 -3.44
CA ILE A 91 -0.32 -11.03 -4.17
C ILE A 91 1.00 -10.38 -4.61
N THR A 92 2.08 -11.15 -4.50
CA THR A 92 3.40 -10.69 -4.92
C THR A 92 3.59 -10.90 -6.42
N SER A 93 4.68 -10.37 -6.95
CA SER A 93 4.95 -10.51 -8.38
C SER A 93 5.20 -11.96 -8.79
N SER A 94 5.63 -12.82 -7.88
CA SER A 94 5.83 -14.25 -8.18
C SER A 94 4.57 -15.08 -7.93
N GLY A 95 3.48 -14.45 -7.51
CA GLY A 95 2.22 -15.16 -7.30
C GLY A 95 2.00 -15.67 -5.89
N ARG A 96 2.83 -15.29 -4.94
CA ARG A 96 2.62 -15.67 -3.54
C ARG A 96 1.55 -14.78 -2.92
N ARG A 97 0.68 -15.38 -2.15
CA ARG A 97 -0.43 -14.65 -1.50
C ARG A 97 -0.17 -14.48 -0.03
N PHE A 98 -0.59 -13.33 0.49
CA PHE A 98 -0.51 -13.06 1.91
C PHE A 98 -1.70 -12.21 2.33
N ARG A 99 -2.06 -12.30 3.60
CA ARG A 99 -3.04 -11.42 4.19
C ARG A 99 -2.31 -10.41 5.07
N MET A 100 -2.44 -9.15 4.73
CA MET A 100 -1.93 -8.09 5.62
C MET A 100 -2.95 -7.89 6.72
N GLU A 101 -2.47 -7.54 7.91
CA GLU A 101 -3.31 -7.37 9.08
C GLU A 101 -2.93 -6.09 9.80
N GLN A 102 -3.90 -5.49 10.47
CA GLN A 102 -3.70 -4.28 11.26
C GLN A 102 -3.10 -3.16 10.43
N ALA A 103 -3.48 -3.09 9.16
CA ALA A 103 -2.97 -2.06 8.28
C ALA A 103 -3.68 -0.74 8.55
N ARG A 104 -2.93 0.34 8.40
CA ARG A 104 -3.48 1.70 8.44
C ARG A 104 -3.45 2.26 7.04
N VAL A 105 -4.57 2.80 6.61
CA VAL A 105 -4.69 3.38 5.27
C VAL A 105 -5.32 4.75 5.41
N TRP A 106 -4.74 5.74 4.73
CA TRP A 106 -5.21 7.12 4.89
C TRP A 106 -5.05 7.89 3.59
N ASN A 107 -5.83 8.99 3.48
CA ASN A 107 -5.71 9.90 2.37
C ASN A 107 -4.48 10.79 2.55
N LEU A 108 -3.78 11.04 1.46
CA LEU A 108 -2.67 11.98 1.44
C LEU A 108 -3.22 13.34 1.00
N VAL A 109 -3.17 14.31 1.90
CA VAL A 109 -3.63 15.66 1.60
C VAL A 109 -2.55 16.65 1.97
N ASP A 110 -2.48 17.74 1.20
CA ASP A 110 -1.51 18.79 1.49
C ASP A 110 -2.11 19.84 2.43
N ASP A 111 -1.35 20.90 2.67
CA ASP A 111 -1.76 21.94 3.59
C ASP A 111 -3.03 22.69 3.13
N ASP A 112 -3.30 22.64 1.83
CA ASP A 112 -4.49 23.24 1.25
C ASP A 112 -5.68 22.30 1.23
N GLY A 113 -5.52 21.09 1.76
CA GLY A 113 -6.57 20.08 1.75
C GLY A 113 -6.70 19.35 0.44
N GLN A 114 -5.76 19.52 -0.46
CA GLN A 114 -5.80 18.89 -1.77
C GLN A 114 -5.36 17.43 -1.71
N HIS A 115 -6.10 16.57 -2.39
CA HIS A 115 -5.89 15.14 -2.38
C HIS A 115 -4.76 14.75 -3.32
N HIS A 116 -3.82 13.95 -2.83
CA HIS A 116 -2.69 13.49 -3.62
C HIS A 116 -2.61 11.98 -3.75
N GLY A 117 -3.53 11.27 -3.14
CA GLY A 117 -3.56 9.83 -3.21
C GLY A 117 -3.86 9.21 -1.87
N GLN A 118 -3.47 7.95 -1.72
CA GLN A 118 -3.66 7.21 -0.47
C GLN A 118 -2.39 6.45 -0.14
N ALA A 119 -2.14 6.28 1.16
CA ALA A 119 -0.99 5.54 1.64
C ALA A 119 -1.44 4.45 2.60
N ALA A 120 -0.63 3.41 2.69
CA ALA A 120 -0.87 2.29 3.59
C ALA A 120 0.42 1.91 4.29
N THR A 121 0.29 1.48 5.55
CA THR A 121 1.42 0.94 6.29
C THR A 121 0.96 -0.28 7.08
N PHE A 122 1.80 -1.32 7.11
CA PHE A 122 1.53 -2.49 7.93
C PHE A 122 2.86 -3.21 8.19
N ASP A 123 2.93 -3.87 9.34
CA ASP A 123 4.11 -4.68 9.69
C ASP A 123 3.72 -6.12 10.03
N HIS A 124 2.47 -6.48 9.80
CA HIS A 124 1.95 -7.81 10.12
C HIS A 124 1.32 -8.42 8.88
N TRP A 125 1.76 -9.62 8.50
CA TRP A 125 1.12 -10.35 7.41
C TRP A 125 1.31 -11.84 7.62
N ILE A 126 0.40 -12.61 7.02
CA ILE A 126 0.41 -14.08 7.10
C ILE A 126 0.45 -14.62 5.68
N TRP A 127 1.42 -15.45 5.37
CA TRP A 127 1.49 -16.13 4.08
C TRP A 127 0.35 -17.14 3.99
N LEU A 128 -0.34 -17.19 2.85
CA LEU A 128 -1.54 -18.01 2.69
C LEU A 128 -1.28 -19.30 1.95
N ASP A 129 -0.15 -19.52 1.46
CA ASP A 129 0.06 -20.70 0.68
C ASP A 129 -0.06 -21.94 1.50
N LYS A 130 0.03 -22.16 0.86
CA LYS A 130 0.12 -23.14 0.77
C LYS A 130 -0.43 -23.74 0.69
N SER A 131 -0.37 -23.86 0.79
CA SER A 131 -0.63 -24.30 0.61
C SER A 131 -0.98 -24.57 0.04
N ALA A 132 -1.09 -24.39 0.03
CA ALA A 132 -1.38 -24.33 -0.51
C ALA A 132 -1.69 -24.67 -1.20
N SER A 133 -1.56 -24.86 -1.32
CA SER A 133 -1.86 -24.97 -1.90
C SER A 133 -1.98 -25.57 -2.10
N GLY A 134 -1.84 -25.91 -1.68
CA GLY A 134 -2.12 -26.31 -1.79
C GLY A 134 -1.97 -26.90 -1.92
N ASP A 135 -1.76 -27.04 -1.74
CA ASP A 135 -1.80 -27.29 -1.79
C ASP A 135 -1.79 -27.44 -1.91
#